data_be99fe37a5c624e738e2814057388253
#
_entry.id   be99fe37a5c624e738e2814057388253
#
_cell.length_a   1.000
_cell.length_b   1.000
_cell.length_c   1.000
_cell.angle_alpha   90.00
_cell.angle_beta   90.00
_cell.angle_gamma   90.00
#
_symmetry.space_group_name_H-M   'P 1'
#
loop_
_entity.id
_entity.type
_entity.pdbx_description
1 polymer ?
#
loop_
_entity_poly.entity_id
_entity_poly.type
_entity_poly.pdbx_seq_one_letter_code
_entity_poly.pdbx_strand_id
1 'polypeptide(L)'
;MKIIMIYDQIQSGAGIKDDHDIPLGAKKEAVGPAVMMEPFLKKVDGKVVACLYCGDGTYLKNPDEVSRKLCAMVNKLKPDVVMCGPCFNYLNYGKMAARIAYDI
;
A
#
# COMPACT_ATOMS: atom_id res chain seq x y z
N MET A 1 -16.35 0.96 -7.97
CA MET A 1 -15.68 1.36 -6.73
C MET A 1 -14.17 1.29 -6.92
N LYS A 2 -13.49 2.39 -6.70
CA LYS A 2 -12.05 2.50 -6.86
C LYS A 2 -11.34 2.14 -5.56
N ILE A 3 -10.42 1.18 -5.62
CA ILE A 3 -9.69 0.69 -4.45
C ILE A 3 -8.20 0.94 -4.66
N ILE A 4 -7.53 1.40 -3.61
CA ILE A 4 -6.07 1.53 -3.55
C ILE A 4 -5.56 0.64 -2.44
N MET A 5 -4.46 -0.07 -2.71
CA MET A 5 -3.74 -0.87 -1.72
C MET A 5 -2.50 -0.14 -1.25
N ILE A 6 -2.17 -0.28 0.02
CA ILE A 6 -0.91 0.23 0.60
C ILE A 6 -0.05 -0.97 0.98
N TYR A 7 1.15 -1.04 0.41
CA TYR A 7 2.05 -2.19 0.54
C TYR A 7 3.44 -1.82 1.06
N ASP A 8 4.15 -2.82 1.56
CA ASP A 8 5.60 -2.77 1.76
C ASP A 8 6.34 -3.18 0.47
N GLN A 9 7.67 -3.32 0.56
CA GLN A 9 8.49 -3.74 -0.56
C GLN A 9 8.18 -5.16 -1.04
N ILE A 10 7.75 -6.04 -0.13
CA ILE A 10 7.46 -7.45 -0.44
C ILE A 10 6.14 -7.56 -1.20
N GLN A 11 5.07 -7.02 -0.63
CA GLN A 11 3.73 -7.17 -1.18
C GLN A 11 3.58 -6.48 -2.53
N SER A 12 4.27 -5.38 -2.73
CA SER A 12 4.27 -4.66 -4.01
C SER A 12 5.09 -5.34 -5.10
N GLY A 13 5.98 -6.27 -4.73
CA GLY A 13 6.93 -6.86 -5.66
C GLY A 13 8.06 -5.89 -6.07
N ALA A 14 8.18 -4.74 -5.41
CA ALA A 14 9.27 -3.79 -5.69
C ALA A 14 10.62 -4.27 -5.16
N GLY A 15 10.61 -5.14 -4.17
CA GLY A 15 11.80 -5.75 -3.60
C GLY A 15 11.48 -7.01 -2.82
N ILE A 16 12.52 -7.63 -2.29
CA ILE A 16 12.40 -8.80 -1.42
C ILE A 16 12.47 -8.38 0.06
N LYS A 17 12.35 -9.35 0.96
CA LYS A 17 12.27 -9.11 2.40
C LYS A 17 13.35 -8.17 2.94
N ASP A 18 14.59 -8.30 2.47
CA ASP A 18 15.72 -7.52 2.97
C ASP A 18 15.91 -6.18 2.25
N ASP A 19 15.09 -5.86 1.27
CA ASP A 19 15.14 -4.59 0.54
C ASP A 19 14.38 -3.48 1.30
N HIS A 20 14.82 -3.23 2.54
CA HIS A 20 14.15 -2.31 3.45
C HIS A 20 14.12 -0.86 2.97
N ASP A 21 15.08 -0.45 2.15
CA ASP A 21 15.27 0.94 1.73
C ASP A 21 14.61 1.27 0.37
N ILE A 22 13.72 0.43 -0.12
CA ILE A 22 12.96 0.73 -1.33
C ILE A 22 12.20 2.05 -1.13
N PRO A 23 12.35 3.02 -2.03
CA PRO A 23 11.63 4.29 -1.91
C PRO A 23 10.13 4.12 -2.14
N LEU A 24 9.35 5.07 -1.69
CA LEU A 24 7.93 5.04 -1.95
C LEU A 24 7.64 5.19 -3.45
N GLY A 25 6.58 4.57 -3.89
CA GLY A 25 6.18 4.60 -5.29
C GLY A 25 4.78 4.06 -5.49
N ALA A 26 4.41 3.90 -6.74
CA ALA A 26 3.08 3.41 -7.11
C ALA A 26 3.17 2.50 -8.34
N LYS A 27 2.32 1.46 -8.32
CA LYS A 27 2.04 0.65 -9.50
C LYS A 27 0.56 0.85 -9.85
N LYS A 28 0.28 1.31 -11.07
CA LYS A 28 -1.09 1.63 -11.51
C LYS A 28 -1.83 0.38 -12.00
N GLU A 29 -1.72 -0.69 -11.24
CA GLU A 29 -2.37 -1.96 -11.52
C GLU A 29 -2.49 -2.77 -10.23
N ALA A 30 -3.28 -3.83 -10.25
CA ALA A 30 -3.33 -4.77 -9.14
C ALA A 30 -2.08 -5.65 -9.15
N VAL A 31 -1.33 -5.65 -8.05
CA VAL A 31 -0.16 -6.51 -7.84
C VAL A 31 -0.26 -7.17 -6.48
N GLY A 32 0.51 -8.25 -6.28
CA GLY A 32 0.56 -8.97 -5.02
C GLY A 32 -0.81 -9.49 -4.59
N PRO A 33 -1.18 -9.34 -3.30
CA PRO A 33 -2.46 -9.83 -2.77
C PRO A 33 -3.69 -9.32 -3.52
N ALA A 34 -3.63 -8.13 -4.10
CA ALA A 34 -4.74 -7.56 -4.86
C ALA A 34 -5.15 -8.44 -6.05
N VAL A 35 -4.20 -9.13 -6.67
CA VAL A 35 -4.50 -10.04 -7.80
C VAL A 35 -5.43 -11.17 -7.37
N MET A 36 -5.19 -11.72 -6.18
CA MET A 36 -6.03 -12.79 -5.63
C MET A 36 -7.42 -12.30 -5.24
N MET A 37 -7.57 -11.02 -4.95
CA MET A 37 -8.84 -10.42 -4.54
C MET A 37 -9.74 -10.06 -5.72
N GLU A 38 -9.19 -9.91 -6.93
CA GLU A 38 -9.94 -9.43 -8.09
C GLU A 38 -11.24 -10.18 -8.38
N PRO A 39 -11.28 -11.54 -8.35
CA PRO A 39 -12.54 -12.25 -8.62
C PRO A 39 -13.65 -11.92 -7.61
N PHE A 40 -13.26 -11.67 -6.34
CA PHE A 40 -14.20 -11.34 -5.29
C PHE A 40 -14.65 -9.88 -5.38
N LEU A 41 -13.74 -8.97 -5.73
CA LEU A 41 -14.03 -7.56 -5.87
C LEU A 41 -14.98 -7.28 -7.03
N LYS A 42 -14.91 -8.07 -8.10
CA LYS A 42 -15.84 -7.95 -9.23
C LYS A 42 -17.29 -8.15 -8.82
N LYS A 43 -17.54 -8.98 -7.81
CA LYS A 43 -18.90 -9.25 -7.30
C LYS A 43 -19.53 -8.03 -6.63
N VAL A 44 -18.72 -7.08 -6.18
CA VAL A 44 -19.17 -5.83 -5.55
C VAL A 44 -18.78 -4.60 -6.38
N ASP A 45 -18.50 -4.82 -7.66
CA ASP A 45 -18.10 -3.76 -8.60
C ASP A 45 -16.87 -2.99 -8.12
N GLY A 46 -15.93 -3.69 -7.51
CA GLY A 46 -14.68 -3.12 -7.02
C GLY A 46 -13.52 -3.39 -7.96
N LYS A 47 -12.62 -2.40 -8.08
CA LYS A 47 -11.41 -2.53 -8.88
C LYS A 47 -10.24 -1.88 -8.15
N VAL A 48 -9.13 -2.61 -8.03
CA VAL A 48 -7.86 -2.05 -7.54
C VAL A 48 -7.22 -1.27 -8.70
N VAL A 49 -7.16 0.05 -8.54
CA VAL A 49 -6.63 0.93 -9.60
C VAL A 49 -5.17 1.28 -9.39
N ALA A 50 -4.66 1.13 -8.18
CA ALA A 50 -3.26 1.36 -7.86
C ALA A 50 -2.86 0.64 -6.58
N CYS A 51 -1.57 0.27 -6.51
CA CYS A 51 -0.92 -0.21 -5.30
C CYS A 51 0.22 0.75 -4.99
N LEU A 52 0.08 1.50 -3.90
CA LEU A 52 1.12 2.39 -3.41
C LEU A 52 2.02 1.61 -2.48
N TYR A 53 3.30 1.91 -2.46
CA TYR A 53 4.23 1.15 -1.64
C TYR A 53 5.37 2.00 -1.10
N CYS A 54 6.00 1.46 -0.05
CA CYS A 54 7.22 2.00 0.53
C CYS A 54 7.97 0.87 1.22
N GLY A 55 9.29 0.87 1.13
CA GLY A 55 10.11 -0.02 1.93
C GLY A 55 9.89 0.24 3.42
N ASP A 56 9.84 -0.81 4.21
CA ASP A 56 9.61 -0.69 5.65
C ASP A 56 10.72 0.09 6.35
N GLY A 57 11.97 -0.04 5.90
CA GLY A 57 13.10 0.74 6.41
C GLY A 57 13.01 2.21 6.02
N THR A 58 12.57 2.50 4.81
CA THR A 58 12.34 3.88 4.36
C THR A 58 11.30 4.57 5.23
N TYR A 59 10.21 3.86 5.55
CA TYR A 59 9.20 4.37 6.46
C TYR A 59 9.77 4.64 7.86
N LEU A 60 10.52 3.68 8.41
CA LEU A 60 11.07 3.82 9.77
C LEU A 60 12.05 4.99 9.91
N LYS A 61 12.80 5.29 8.86
CA LYS A 61 13.73 6.43 8.85
C LYS A 61 13.02 7.78 8.84
N ASN A 62 11.85 7.86 8.23
CA ASN A 62 11.12 9.13 8.10
C ASN A 62 9.61 8.90 8.00
N PRO A 63 8.99 8.41 9.09
CA PRO A 63 7.57 8.03 9.05
C PRO A 63 6.63 9.18 8.73
N ASP A 64 6.90 10.37 9.23
CA ASP A 64 6.03 11.53 8.99
C ASP A 64 6.01 11.93 7.53
N GLU A 65 7.18 11.97 6.89
CA GLU A 65 7.29 12.30 5.46
C GLU A 65 6.64 11.23 4.58
N VAL A 66 6.89 9.96 4.87
CA VAL A 66 6.32 8.85 4.10
C VAL A 66 4.79 8.88 4.20
N SER A 67 4.25 9.03 5.41
CA SER A 67 2.80 9.11 5.60
C SER A 67 2.21 10.30 4.85
N ARG A 68 2.82 11.47 4.95
CA ARG A 68 2.37 12.67 4.26
C ARG A 68 2.33 12.49 2.74
N LYS A 69 3.39 11.89 2.17
CA LYS A 69 3.48 11.66 0.73
C LYS A 69 2.47 10.63 0.24
N LEU A 70 2.30 9.53 0.97
CA LEU A 70 1.32 8.51 0.59
C LEU A 70 -0.11 9.05 0.70
N CYS A 71 -0.41 9.80 1.74
CA CYS A 71 -1.72 10.45 1.88
C CYS A 71 -1.99 11.44 0.75
N ALA A 72 -0.98 12.20 0.32
CA ALA A 72 -1.11 13.10 -0.82
C ALA A 72 -1.43 12.34 -2.12
N MET A 73 -0.78 11.19 -2.34
CA MET A 73 -1.07 10.35 -3.50
C MET A 73 -2.50 9.79 -3.45
N VAL A 74 -2.97 9.35 -2.29
CA VAL A 74 -4.34 8.90 -2.09
C VAL A 74 -5.33 10.02 -2.42
N ASN A 75 -5.10 11.21 -1.88
CA ASN A 75 -5.97 12.36 -2.12
C ASN A 75 -6.04 12.72 -3.61
N LYS A 76 -4.94 12.59 -4.32
CA LYS A 76 -4.89 12.86 -5.76
C LYS A 76 -5.68 11.83 -6.57
N LEU A 77 -5.62 10.57 -6.18
CA LEU A 77 -6.29 9.46 -6.88
C LEU A 77 -7.77 9.33 -6.53
N LYS A 78 -8.21 9.89 -5.42
CA LYS A 78 -9.61 9.91 -4.96
C LYS A 78 -10.27 8.52 -4.98
N PRO A 79 -9.74 7.54 -4.23
CA PRO A 79 -10.35 6.22 -4.17
C PRO A 79 -11.62 6.24 -3.30
N ASP A 80 -12.47 5.23 -3.50
CA ASP A 80 -13.59 4.97 -2.60
C ASP A 80 -13.15 4.24 -1.34
N VAL A 81 -12.14 3.35 -1.46
CA VAL A 81 -11.62 2.55 -0.36
C VAL A 81 -10.10 2.49 -0.46
N VAL A 82 -9.44 2.58 0.69
CA VAL A 82 -8.00 2.32 0.81
C VAL A 82 -7.81 1.14 1.76
N MET A 83 -7.11 0.12 1.29
CA MET A 83 -6.81 -1.08 2.07
C MET A 83 -5.33 -1.07 2.45
N CYS A 84 -5.05 -0.96 3.73
CA CYS A 84 -3.69 -0.93 4.27
C CYS A 84 -3.34 -2.32 4.82
N GLY A 85 -2.88 -3.18 3.95
CA GLY A 85 -2.56 -4.58 4.23
C GLY A 85 -2.85 -5.47 3.01
N PRO A 86 -2.81 -6.80 3.18
CA PRO A 86 -2.58 -7.55 4.43
C PRO A 86 -1.12 -7.48 4.88
N CYS A 87 -0.93 -7.32 6.20
CA CYS A 87 0.42 -7.15 6.75
C CYS A 87 1.07 -8.46 7.18
N PHE A 88 0.30 -9.52 7.22
CA PHE A 88 0.72 -10.84 7.71
C PHE A 88 1.39 -10.69 9.09
N ASN A 89 2.58 -11.21 9.29
CA ASN A 89 3.31 -11.06 10.56
C ASN A 89 4.50 -10.09 10.47
N TYR A 90 4.50 -9.20 9.50
CA TYR A 90 5.59 -8.21 9.33
C TYR A 90 5.32 -6.99 10.21
N LEU A 91 6.03 -6.92 11.34
CA LEU A 91 5.81 -5.88 12.35
C LEU A 91 5.94 -4.45 11.78
N ASN A 92 7.02 -4.20 11.05
CA ASN A 92 7.28 -2.84 10.53
C ASN A 92 6.29 -2.43 9.46
N TYR A 93 5.87 -3.36 8.61
CA TYR A 93 4.80 -3.12 7.67
C TYR A 93 3.49 -2.85 8.41
N GLY A 94 3.19 -3.62 9.46
CA GLY A 94 2.01 -3.40 10.28
C GLY A 94 1.98 -1.99 10.90
N LYS A 95 3.11 -1.51 11.40
CA LYS A 95 3.25 -0.15 11.94
C LYS A 95 3.00 0.90 10.86
N MET A 96 3.59 0.75 9.70
CA MET A 96 3.41 1.65 8.58
C MET A 96 1.95 1.68 8.11
N ALA A 97 1.35 0.51 7.91
CA ALA A 97 -0.03 0.40 7.46
C ALA A 97 -1.01 1.05 8.43
N ALA A 98 -0.82 0.82 9.73
CA ALA A 98 -1.66 1.40 10.76
C ALA A 98 -1.55 2.94 10.79
N ARG A 99 -0.34 3.47 10.69
CA ARG A 99 -0.11 4.92 10.66
C ARG A 99 -0.77 5.57 9.45
N ILE A 100 -0.58 4.99 8.27
CA ILE A 100 -1.13 5.54 7.04
C ILE A 100 -2.65 5.46 7.04
N ALA A 101 -3.22 4.34 7.51
CA ALA A 101 -4.66 4.19 7.64
C ALA A 101 -5.25 5.25 8.58
N TYR A 102 -4.56 5.56 9.67
CA TYR A 102 -4.99 6.60 10.61
C TYR A 102 -4.93 7.99 9.97
N ASP A 103 -3.89 8.28 9.21
CA ASP A 103 -3.65 9.61 8.63
C ASP A 103 -4.51 9.88 7.38
N ILE A 104 -4.98 8.83 6.71
CA ILE A 104 -5.95 8.98 5.62
C ILE A 104 -7.30 9.39 6.20
#